data_649bffeaa98fcc6a637079097351fdfd
#
_entry.id   649bffeaa98fcc6a637079097351fdfd
#
_cell.length_a   1.000
_cell.length_b   1.000
_cell.length_c   1.000
_cell.angle_alpha   90.00
_cell.angle_beta   90.00
_cell.angle_gamma   90.00
#
_symmetry.space_group_name_H-M   'P 1'
#
loop_
_entity.id
_entity.type
_entity.pdbx_description
1 polymer ?
#
loop_
_entity_poly.entity_id
_entity_poly.type
_entity_poly.pdbx_seq_one_letter_code
_entity_poly.pdbx_strand_id
1 'polypeptide(L)'
;MARKEWELLFNLSAKQNSSFSSTFKAAQSALVETQGKIQQLNKVQSDISAYQKQQQAVDATRQRLSVLQQQYDNIQKEIQETEGYSSALENKLLSKQAQIDKTTASLNTYEQRLAATGNALHEAGVDTTQLTAESVRLETEVDKLKDKQVDLKKTMDEAGEGAKGFGEKSVEALETVEATLAAGGISK
;
A
#
# COMPACT_ATOMS: atom_id res chain seq x y z
N MET A 1 37.26 45.57 28.14
CA MET A 1 36.73 44.21 28.42
C MET A 1 35.40 43.94 27.69
N ALA A 2 34.52 44.91 27.53
CA ALA A 2 33.22 44.72 26.87
C ALA A 2 33.25 44.14 25.43
N ARG A 3 34.25 44.55 24.62
CA ARG A 3 34.32 44.11 23.22
C ARG A 3 34.59 42.62 23.04
N LYS A 4 35.36 41.98 23.90
CA LYS A 4 35.62 40.52 23.87
C LYS A 4 34.45 39.70 24.35
N GLU A 5 33.66 40.24 25.29
CA GLU A 5 32.43 39.58 25.78
C GLU A 5 31.34 39.58 24.71
N TRP A 6 31.21 40.70 23.94
CA TRP A 6 30.30 40.81 22.82
C TRP A 6 30.68 39.87 21.66
N GLU A 7 31.97 39.73 21.34
CA GLU A 7 32.47 38.80 20.31
C GLU A 7 32.22 37.33 20.74
N LEU A 8 32.38 37.01 22.03
CA LEU A 8 32.14 35.68 22.56
C LEU A 8 30.65 35.33 22.52
N LEU A 9 29.77 36.27 22.93
CA LEU A 9 28.31 36.12 22.89
C LEU A 9 27.80 35.99 21.44
N PHE A 10 28.36 36.79 20.52
CA PHE A 10 27.99 36.73 19.09
C PHE A 10 28.44 35.40 18.45
N ASN A 11 29.62 34.93 18.75
CA ASN A 11 30.14 33.64 18.26
C ASN A 11 29.39 32.46 18.87
N LEU A 12 28.97 32.56 20.15
CA LEU A 12 28.18 31.54 20.79
C LEU A 12 26.76 31.45 20.20
N SER A 13 26.12 32.61 19.96
CA SER A 13 24.81 32.70 19.32
C SER A 13 24.84 32.23 17.86
N ALA A 14 25.91 32.56 17.11
CA ALA A 14 26.07 32.08 15.74
C ALA A 14 26.33 30.57 15.66
N LYS A 15 27.09 30.00 16.61
CA LYS A 15 27.31 28.56 16.70
C LYS A 15 26.03 27.81 17.16
N GLN A 16 25.28 28.35 18.11
CA GLN A 16 23.99 27.78 18.50
C GLN A 16 22.99 27.82 17.36
N ASN A 17 22.89 28.93 16.64
CA ASN A 17 22.00 29.05 15.48
C ASN A 17 22.36 28.08 14.33
N SER A 18 23.66 27.87 14.06
CA SER A 18 24.10 26.92 13.03
C SER A 18 23.85 25.46 13.46
N SER A 19 24.11 25.12 14.73
CA SER A 19 23.82 23.79 15.28
C SER A 19 22.30 23.50 15.30
N PHE A 20 21.49 24.48 15.71
CA PHE A 20 20.05 24.39 15.66
C PHE A 20 19.52 24.16 14.24
N SER A 21 19.93 25.02 13.30
CA SER A 21 19.51 24.88 11.89
C SER A 21 19.88 23.54 11.29
N SER A 22 21.06 22.98 11.63
CA SER A 22 21.48 21.66 11.14
C SER A 22 20.67 20.54 11.76
N THR A 23 20.39 20.57 13.06
CA THR A 23 19.59 19.58 13.77
C THR A 23 18.14 19.60 13.28
N PHE A 24 17.56 20.78 13.12
CA PHE A 24 16.20 20.95 12.61
C PHE A 24 16.07 20.43 11.18
N LYS A 25 16.98 20.78 10.28
CA LYS A 25 16.99 20.26 8.90
C LYS A 25 17.18 18.75 8.85
N ALA A 26 18.04 18.19 9.69
CA ALA A 26 18.23 16.75 9.78
C ALA A 26 16.97 16.03 10.26
N ALA A 27 16.29 16.56 11.28
CA ALA A 27 15.03 16.02 11.78
C ALA A 27 13.91 16.13 10.73
N GLN A 28 13.80 17.26 10.04
CA GLN A 28 12.85 17.45 8.94
C GLN A 28 13.08 16.46 7.79
N SER A 29 14.32 16.28 7.36
CA SER A 29 14.66 15.30 6.32
C SER A 29 14.33 13.87 6.74
N ALA A 30 14.64 13.50 7.99
CA ALA A 30 14.33 12.20 8.56
C ALA A 30 12.81 11.98 8.69
N LEU A 31 12.05 13.02 8.98
CA LEU A 31 10.59 12.98 9.04
C LEU A 31 9.98 12.70 7.68
N VAL A 32 10.42 13.40 6.63
CA VAL A 32 9.97 13.20 5.24
C VAL A 32 10.32 11.78 4.76
N GLU A 33 11.53 11.29 5.03
CA GLU A 33 11.94 9.93 4.68
C GLU A 33 11.06 8.88 5.39
N THR A 34 10.83 9.06 6.69
CA THR A 34 10.00 8.15 7.50
C THR A 34 8.57 8.10 6.97
N GLN A 35 8.01 9.25 6.60
CA GLN A 35 6.68 9.34 5.99
C GLN A 35 6.62 8.61 4.65
N GLY A 36 7.61 8.80 3.79
CA GLY A 36 7.69 8.08 2.51
C GLY A 36 7.72 6.57 2.70
N LYS A 37 8.46 6.07 3.69
CA LYS A 37 8.51 4.63 4.05
C LYS A 37 7.13 4.13 4.52
N ILE A 38 6.45 4.87 5.39
CA ILE A 38 5.10 4.50 5.85
C ILE A 38 4.13 4.39 4.66
N GLN A 39 4.15 5.34 3.73
CA GLN A 39 3.30 5.29 2.54
C GLN A 39 3.59 4.07 1.68
N GLN A 40 4.86 3.72 1.48
CA GLN A 40 5.26 2.53 0.74
C GLN A 40 4.77 1.24 1.42
N LEU A 41 4.93 1.12 2.74
CA LEU A 41 4.48 -0.06 3.49
C LEU A 41 2.95 -0.20 3.48
N ASN A 42 2.21 0.90 3.62
CA ASN A 42 0.75 0.91 3.51
C ASN A 42 0.28 0.48 2.11
N LYS A 43 1.00 0.91 1.06
CA LYS A 43 0.73 0.43 -0.31
C LYS A 43 0.92 -1.08 -0.41
N VAL A 44 2.01 -1.62 0.11
CA VAL A 44 2.28 -3.07 0.11
C VAL A 44 1.19 -3.84 0.87
N GLN A 45 0.71 -3.34 2.01
CA GLN A 45 -0.43 -3.94 2.74
C GLN A 45 -1.72 -3.95 1.89
N SER A 46 -1.98 -2.87 1.16
CA SER A 46 -3.11 -2.81 0.23
C SER A 46 -2.96 -3.83 -0.90
N ASP A 47 -1.76 -3.98 -1.44
CA ASP A 47 -1.44 -4.95 -2.50
C ASP A 47 -1.59 -6.40 -1.99
N ILE A 48 -1.21 -6.72 -0.75
CA ILE A 48 -1.47 -8.01 -0.11
C ILE A 48 -2.97 -8.30 -0.05
N SER A 49 -3.77 -7.34 0.41
CA SER A 49 -5.23 -7.49 0.48
C SER A 49 -5.86 -7.67 -0.92
N ALA A 50 -5.34 -6.96 -1.91
CA ALA A 50 -5.77 -7.12 -3.30
C ALA A 50 -5.42 -8.51 -3.85
N TYR A 51 -4.21 -9.00 -3.58
CA TYR A 51 -3.75 -10.32 -4.00
C TYR A 51 -4.64 -11.44 -3.43
N GLN A 52 -4.95 -11.40 -2.13
CA GLN A 52 -5.83 -12.37 -1.49
C GLN A 52 -7.24 -12.40 -2.12
N LYS A 53 -7.82 -11.22 -2.39
CA LYS A 53 -9.12 -11.11 -3.07
C LYS A 53 -9.07 -11.64 -4.51
N GLN A 54 -7.99 -11.37 -5.22
CA GLN A 54 -7.79 -11.87 -6.58
C GLN A 54 -7.63 -13.39 -6.59
N GLN A 55 -6.91 -13.97 -5.63
CA GLN A 55 -6.78 -15.41 -5.47
C GLN A 55 -8.15 -16.07 -5.24
N GLN A 56 -8.96 -15.53 -4.33
CA GLN A 56 -10.32 -16.00 -4.11
C GLN A 56 -11.20 -15.90 -5.38
N ALA A 57 -11.04 -14.82 -6.16
CA ALA A 57 -11.79 -14.64 -7.40
C ALA A 57 -11.36 -15.66 -8.47
N VAL A 58 -10.08 -15.99 -8.57
CA VAL A 58 -9.55 -17.04 -9.45
C VAL A 58 -10.14 -18.38 -9.07
N ASP A 59 -10.09 -18.75 -7.78
CA ASP A 59 -10.57 -20.05 -7.29
C ASP A 59 -12.08 -20.20 -7.50
N ALA A 60 -12.87 -19.17 -7.16
CA ALA A 60 -14.31 -19.17 -7.40
C ALA A 60 -14.66 -19.27 -8.89
N THR A 61 -13.87 -18.61 -9.75
CA THR A 61 -14.10 -18.64 -11.21
C THR A 61 -13.74 -20.01 -11.79
N ARG A 62 -12.67 -20.66 -11.30
CA ARG A 62 -12.30 -22.03 -11.67
C ARG A 62 -13.39 -23.04 -11.29
N GLN A 63 -13.92 -22.93 -10.06
CA GLN A 63 -15.04 -23.76 -9.62
C GLN A 63 -16.27 -23.59 -10.50
N ARG A 64 -16.63 -22.33 -10.81
CA ARG A 64 -17.74 -22.04 -11.72
C ARG A 64 -17.52 -22.61 -13.10
N LEU A 65 -16.32 -22.50 -13.64
CA LEU A 65 -15.95 -23.08 -14.95
C LEU A 65 -16.13 -24.60 -14.94
N SER A 66 -15.66 -25.29 -13.89
CA SER A 66 -15.82 -26.74 -13.72
C SER A 66 -17.29 -27.15 -13.72
N VAL A 67 -18.16 -26.42 -12.98
CA VAL A 67 -19.60 -26.69 -12.97
C VAL A 67 -20.23 -26.48 -14.35
N LEU A 68 -19.85 -25.43 -15.07
CA LEU A 68 -20.35 -25.16 -16.42
C LEU A 68 -19.94 -26.25 -17.41
N GLN A 69 -18.71 -26.75 -17.32
CA GLN A 69 -18.22 -27.87 -18.13
C GLN A 69 -19.01 -29.15 -17.85
N GLN A 70 -19.23 -29.50 -16.57
CA GLN A 70 -20.06 -30.65 -16.22
C GLN A 70 -21.51 -30.54 -16.76
N GLN A 71 -22.08 -29.33 -16.69
CA GLN A 71 -23.42 -29.10 -17.23
C GLN A 71 -23.45 -29.23 -18.77
N TYR A 72 -22.41 -28.74 -19.44
CA TYR A 72 -22.22 -28.88 -20.86
C TYR A 72 -22.14 -30.35 -21.27
N ASP A 73 -21.30 -31.14 -20.60
CA ASP A 73 -21.12 -32.57 -20.85
C ASP A 73 -22.41 -33.36 -20.63
N ASN A 74 -23.20 -33.00 -19.57
CA ASN A 74 -24.48 -33.63 -19.32
C ASN A 74 -25.50 -33.36 -20.44
N ILE A 75 -25.57 -32.12 -20.94
CA ILE A 75 -26.45 -31.79 -22.09
C ILE A 75 -25.98 -32.53 -23.34
N GLN A 76 -24.69 -32.68 -23.54
CA GLN A 76 -24.13 -33.43 -24.67
C GLN A 76 -24.52 -34.91 -24.63
N LYS A 77 -24.49 -35.53 -23.44
CA LYS A 77 -24.99 -36.91 -23.23
C LYS A 77 -26.50 -36.99 -23.48
N GLU A 78 -27.29 -36.04 -22.96
CA GLU A 78 -28.73 -35.99 -23.18
C GLU A 78 -29.07 -35.93 -24.66
N ILE A 79 -28.30 -35.16 -25.47
CA ILE A 79 -28.45 -35.10 -26.94
C ILE A 79 -28.16 -36.49 -27.59
N GLN A 80 -27.14 -37.19 -27.12
CA GLN A 80 -26.76 -38.49 -27.67
C GLN A 80 -27.78 -39.60 -27.33
N GLU A 81 -28.43 -39.50 -26.16
CA GLU A 81 -29.41 -40.46 -25.67
C GLU A 81 -30.84 -40.20 -26.19
N THR A 82 -31.08 -39.01 -26.75
CA THR A 82 -32.41 -38.60 -27.25
C THR A 82 -32.58 -39.08 -28.68
N GLU A 83 -33.57 -39.92 -28.95
CA GLU A 83 -33.97 -40.29 -30.30
C GLU A 83 -34.66 -39.09 -30.98
N GLY A 84 -33.96 -38.49 -31.94
CA GLY A 84 -34.46 -37.36 -32.72
C GLY A 84 -33.81 -36.02 -32.45
N TYR A 85 -33.99 -35.07 -33.35
CA TYR A 85 -33.40 -33.74 -33.31
C TYR A 85 -34.15 -32.86 -32.25
N SER A 86 -33.38 -32.28 -31.30
CA SER A 86 -33.93 -31.35 -30.29
C SER A 86 -33.23 -29.99 -30.37
N SER A 87 -33.85 -29.05 -31.06
CA SER A 87 -33.39 -27.65 -31.13
C SER A 87 -33.27 -26.99 -29.75
N ALA A 88 -34.11 -27.43 -28.81
CA ALA A 88 -34.07 -26.93 -27.42
C ALA A 88 -32.77 -27.35 -26.70
N LEU A 89 -32.30 -28.58 -26.88
CA LEU A 89 -31.04 -29.06 -26.29
C LEU A 89 -29.82 -28.40 -26.97
N GLU A 90 -29.86 -28.24 -28.29
CA GLU A 90 -28.79 -27.50 -28.99
C GLU A 90 -28.67 -26.04 -28.49
N ASN A 91 -29.79 -25.34 -28.34
CA ASN A 91 -29.79 -23.97 -27.82
C ASN A 91 -29.25 -23.92 -26.37
N LYS A 92 -29.57 -24.92 -25.53
CA LYS A 92 -28.98 -25.04 -24.20
C LYS A 92 -27.46 -25.26 -24.27
N LEU A 93 -27.00 -26.13 -25.18
CA LEU A 93 -25.57 -26.41 -25.37
C LEU A 93 -24.81 -25.15 -25.80
N LEU A 94 -25.32 -24.44 -26.82
CA LEU A 94 -24.74 -23.18 -27.29
C LEU A 94 -24.69 -22.10 -26.19
N SER A 95 -25.78 -22.02 -25.40
CA SER A 95 -25.82 -21.09 -24.25
C SER A 95 -24.78 -21.45 -23.18
N LYS A 96 -24.55 -22.73 -22.92
CA LYS A 96 -23.53 -23.18 -21.97
C LYS A 96 -22.12 -22.96 -22.51
N GLN A 97 -21.88 -23.19 -23.80
CA GLN A 97 -20.61 -22.89 -24.44
C GLN A 97 -20.27 -21.40 -24.32
N ALA A 98 -21.23 -20.52 -24.61
CA ALA A 98 -21.02 -19.07 -24.47
C ALA A 98 -20.70 -18.65 -23.01
N GLN A 99 -21.31 -19.32 -22.02
CA GLN A 99 -21.00 -19.09 -20.61
C GLN A 99 -19.59 -19.58 -20.23
N ILE A 100 -19.17 -20.73 -20.76
CA ILE A 100 -17.82 -21.28 -20.59
C ILE A 100 -16.79 -20.30 -21.17
N ASP A 101 -16.99 -19.85 -22.40
CA ASP A 101 -16.08 -18.93 -23.08
C ASP A 101 -15.93 -17.62 -22.32
N LYS A 102 -17.05 -17.03 -21.88
CA LYS A 102 -17.06 -15.81 -21.06
C LYS A 102 -16.36 -16.02 -19.70
N THR A 103 -16.60 -17.17 -19.07
CA THR A 103 -15.99 -17.47 -17.76
C THR A 103 -14.50 -17.71 -17.90
N THR A 104 -14.07 -18.38 -18.98
CA THR A 104 -12.65 -18.58 -19.32
C THR A 104 -11.94 -17.26 -19.58
N ALA A 105 -12.55 -16.35 -20.33
CA ALA A 105 -11.99 -15.01 -20.56
C ALA A 105 -11.85 -14.22 -19.24
N SER A 106 -12.84 -14.33 -18.34
CA SER A 106 -12.78 -13.72 -17.02
C SER A 106 -11.66 -14.34 -16.16
N LEU A 107 -11.52 -15.67 -16.18
CA LEU A 107 -10.46 -16.36 -15.47
C LEU A 107 -9.08 -15.90 -15.93
N ASN A 108 -8.84 -15.84 -17.23
CA ASN A 108 -7.58 -15.36 -17.78
C ASN A 108 -7.26 -13.92 -17.31
N THR A 109 -8.28 -13.05 -17.26
CA THR A 109 -8.11 -11.68 -16.76
C THR A 109 -7.74 -11.65 -15.27
N TYR A 110 -8.39 -12.48 -14.45
CA TYR A 110 -8.10 -12.56 -13.02
C TYR A 110 -6.70 -13.14 -12.75
N GLU A 111 -6.31 -14.19 -13.49
CA GLU A 111 -4.98 -14.79 -13.38
C GLU A 111 -3.87 -13.80 -13.79
N GLN A 112 -4.07 -13.02 -14.84
CA GLN A 112 -3.12 -11.97 -15.22
C GLN A 112 -2.98 -10.89 -14.13
N ARG A 113 -4.09 -10.46 -13.54
CA ARG A 113 -4.06 -9.49 -12.42
C ARG A 113 -3.38 -10.07 -11.19
N LEU A 114 -3.69 -11.31 -10.84
CA LEU A 114 -3.07 -12.02 -9.74
C LEU A 114 -1.55 -12.13 -9.94
N ALA A 115 -1.10 -12.51 -11.13
CA ALA A 115 0.31 -12.59 -11.47
C ALA A 115 1.00 -11.22 -11.37
N ALA A 116 0.37 -10.16 -11.90
CA ALA A 116 0.92 -8.81 -11.84
C ALA A 116 1.06 -8.31 -10.39
N THR A 117 0.04 -8.52 -9.55
CA THR A 117 0.08 -8.14 -8.13
C THR A 117 1.10 -9.00 -7.38
N GLY A 118 1.19 -10.31 -7.68
CA GLY A 118 2.18 -11.21 -7.09
C GLY A 118 3.62 -10.78 -7.41
N ASN A 119 3.90 -10.38 -8.65
CA ASN A 119 5.20 -9.84 -9.04
C ASN A 119 5.53 -8.55 -8.29
N ALA A 120 4.59 -7.62 -8.18
CA ALA A 120 4.78 -6.38 -7.44
C ALA A 120 5.05 -6.63 -5.94
N LEU A 121 4.38 -7.61 -5.34
CA LEU A 121 4.64 -8.03 -3.96
C LEU A 121 6.03 -8.66 -3.81
N HIS A 122 6.45 -9.50 -4.75
CA HIS A 122 7.78 -10.10 -4.76
C HIS A 122 8.88 -9.03 -4.90
N GLU A 123 8.71 -8.06 -5.80
CA GLU A 123 9.62 -6.90 -5.94
C GLU A 123 9.69 -6.07 -4.65
N ALA A 124 8.59 -6.00 -3.90
CA ALA A 124 8.56 -5.36 -2.58
C ALA A 124 9.13 -6.25 -1.46
N GLY A 125 9.64 -7.44 -1.76
CA GLY A 125 10.24 -8.36 -0.79
C GLY A 125 9.21 -9.09 0.08
N VAL A 126 7.97 -9.25 -0.39
CA VAL A 126 6.89 -9.97 0.31
C VAL A 126 6.82 -11.41 -0.15
N ASP A 127 6.83 -12.34 0.80
CA ASP A 127 6.57 -13.75 0.53
C ASP A 127 5.06 -14.01 0.42
N THR A 128 4.59 -14.24 -0.81
CA THR A 128 3.17 -14.50 -1.09
C THR A 128 2.64 -15.83 -0.54
N THR A 129 3.52 -16.71 -0.05
CA THR A 129 3.13 -17.96 0.62
C THR A 129 2.82 -17.73 2.10
N GLN A 130 3.28 -16.63 2.69
CA GLN A 130 3.16 -16.30 4.12
C GLN A 130 2.47 -14.95 4.37
N LEU A 131 1.47 -14.61 3.58
CA LEU A 131 0.85 -13.27 3.57
C LEU A 131 0.37 -12.79 4.95
N THR A 132 -0.11 -13.70 5.82
CA THR A 132 -0.52 -13.33 7.18
C THR A 132 0.67 -12.87 8.02
N ALA A 133 1.78 -13.61 7.97
CA ALA A 133 3.00 -13.24 8.69
C ALA A 133 3.61 -11.94 8.13
N GLU A 134 3.60 -11.77 6.82
CA GLU A 134 4.05 -10.55 6.15
C GLU A 134 3.20 -9.34 6.52
N SER A 135 1.87 -9.47 6.59
CA SER A 135 1.00 -8.38 7.04
C SER A 135 1.32 -7.94 8.46
N VAL A 136 1.50 -8.88 9.39
CA VAL A 136 1.88 -8.57 10.78
C VAL A 136 3.26 -7.91 10.86
N ARG A 137 4.23 -8.38 10.08
CA ARG A 137 5.56 -7.78 9.99
C ARG A 137 5.49 -6.33 9.53
N LEU A 138 4.75 -6.06 8.44
CA LEU A 138 4.58 -4.73 7.87
C LEU A 138 3.85 -3.79 8.84
N GLU A 139 2.80 -4.26 9.51
CA GLU A 139 2.09 -3.50 10.54
C GLU A 139 3.02 -3.09 11.67
N THR A 140 3.80 -4.03 12.18
CA THR A 140 4.81 -3.76 13.23
C THR A 140 5.85 -2.72 12.77
N GLU A 141 6.27 -2.78 11.51
CA GLU A 141 7.23 -1.84 10.95
C GLU A 141 6.63 -0.44 10.77
N VAL A 142 5.38 -0.36 10.32
CA VAL A 142 4.63 0.89 10.25
C VAL A 142 4.49 1.54 11.63
N ASP A 143 4.17 0.77 12.67
CA ASP A 143 4.01 1.32 14.01
C ASP A 143 5.35 1.83 14.58
N LYS A 144 6.45 1.11 14.38
CA LYS A 144 7.79 1.62 14.74
C LYS A 144 8.15 2.92 14.02
N LEU A 145 7.75 3.06 12.76
CA LEU A 145 7.99 4.28 11.99
C LEU A 145 7.11 5.44 12.47
N LYS A 146 5.87 5.18 12.90
CA LYS A 146 5.00 6.18 13.54
C LYS A 146 5.59 6.67 14.86
N ASP A 147 6.08 5.75 15.70
CA ASP A 147 6.74 6.13 16.95
C ASP A 147 7.97 7.02 16.68
N LYS A 148 8.78 6.65 15.69
CA LYS A 148 9.91 7.48 15.23
C LYS A 148 9.46 8.85 14.73
N GLN A 149 8.31 8.96 14.06
CA GLN A 149 7.75 10.26 13.66
C GLN A 149 7.42 11.13 14.86
N VAL A 150 6.82 10.55 15.89
CA VAL A 150 6.49 11.27 17.14
C VAL A 150 7.75 11.79 17.80
N ASP A 151 8.80 10.97 17.91
CA ASP A 151 10.09 11.37 18.50
C ASP A 151 10.76 12.49 17.69
N LEU A 152 10.73 12.39 16.35
CA LEU A 152 11.28 13.42 15.46
C LEU A 152 10.50 14.74 15.60
N LYS A 153 9.17 14.68 15.70
CA LYS A 153 8.32 15.85 15.93
C LYS A 153 8.66 16.51 17.27
N LYS A 154 8.77 15.71 18.33
CA LYS A 154 9.19 16.20 19.65
C LYS A 154 10.56 16.87 19.61
N THR A 155 11.53 16.28 18.93
CA THR A 155 12.86 16.88 18.76
C THR A 155 12.80 18.22 18.00
N MET A 156 11.92 18.33 17.01
CA MET A 156 11.71 19.60 16.30
C MET A 156 11.04 20.65 17.18
N ASP A 157 10.06 20.28 17.98
CA ASP A 157 9.36 21.18 18.91
C ASP A 157 10.31 21.68 20.00
N GLU A 158 11.10 20.79 20.61
CA GLU A 158 12.10 21.15 21.63
C GLU A 158 13.21 22.07 21.03
N ALA A 159 13.64 21.79 19.82
CA ALA A 159 14.54 22.66 19.10
C ALA A 159 13.89 24.00 18.76
N GLY A 160 12.59 24.03 18.43
CA GLY A 160 11.81 25.27 18.15
C GLY A 160 11.62 26.15 19.38
N GLU A 161 11.37 25.57 20.55
CA GLU A 161 11.26 26.32 21.81
C GLU A 161 12.57 26.97 22.24
N GLY A 162 13.71 26.29 21.98
CA GLY A 162 15.03 26.85 22.23
C GLY A 162 15.42 28.03 21.35
N ALA A 163 14.69 28.26 20.27
CA ALA A 163 14.98 29.28 19.25
C ALA A 163 13.83 30.27 19.05
N LYS A 164 13.32 30.90 20.10
CA LYS A 164 12.19 31.87 20.09
C LYS A 164 12.29 33.05 19.09
N GLY A 165 13.18 33.00 18.10
CA GLY A 165 13.28 33.95 16.99
C GLY A 165 13.02 33.33 15.60
N PHE A 166 12.72 32.03 15.51
CA PHE A 166 12.52 31.32 14.23
C PHE A 166 11.05 30.89 13.99
N GLY A 167 10.10 31.45 14.76
CA GLY A 167 8.72 30.96 14.87
C GLY A 167 7.90 30.86 13.58
N GLU A 168 8.07 31.75 12.61
CA GLU A 168 7.18 31.77 11.44
C GLU A 168 7.53 30.69 10.38
N LYS A 169 8.80 30.43 10.13
CA LYS A 169 9.22 29.44 9.11
C LYS A 169 9.10 27.98 9.58
N SER A 170 9.12 27.75 10.89
CA SER A 170 8.96 26.42 11.46
C SER A 170 7.50 25.97 11.52
N VAL A 171 6.57 26.89 11.71
CA VAL A 171 5.12 26.63 11.65
C VAL A 171 4.71 26.24 10.23
N GLU A 172 5.17 26.95 9.21
CA GLU A 172 4.88 26.66 7.80
C GLU A 172 5.40 25.27 7.37
N ALA A 173 6.56 24.86 7.87
CA ALA A 173 7.11 23.53 7.61
C ALA A 173 6.31 22.41 8.31
N LEU A 174 5.81 22.66 9.54
CA LEU A 174 4.96 21.71 10.28
C LEU A 174 3.56 21.61 9.66
N GLU A 175 2.96 22.70 9.23
CA GLU A 175 1.68 22.68 8.50
C GLU A 175 1.79 21.93 7.17
N THR A 176 2.90 22.07 6.46
CA THR A 176 3.16 21.33 5.22
C THR A 176 3.26 19.82 5.48
N VAL A 177 3.90 19.42 6.58
CA VAL A 177 4.00 18.01 7.00
C VAL A 177 2.63 17.45 7.42
N GLU A 178 1.81 18.21 8.16
CA GLU A 178 0.46 17.82 8.54
C GLU A 178 -0.48 17.71 7.33
N ALA A 179 -0.41 18.63 6.40
CA ALA A 179 -1.17 18.58 5.15
C ALA A 179 -0.81 17.35 4.30
N THR A 180 0.47 16.98 4.28
CA THR A 180 0.94 15.80 3.55
C THR A 180 0.52 14.49 4.25
N LEU A 181 0.48 14.47 5.58
CA LEU A 181 -0.06 13.35 6.37
C LEU A 181 -1.57 13.16 6.14
N ALA A 182 -2.33 14.25 6.09
CA ALA A 182 -3.76 14.22 5.81
C ALA A 182 -4.07 13.76 4.38
N ALA A 183 -3.28 14.21 3.39
CA ALA A 183 -3.41 13.80 1.99
C ALA A 183 -3.01 12.32 1.75
N GLY A 184 -2.17 11.75 2.62
CA GLY A 184 -1.73 10.34 2.55
C GLY A 184 -2.75 9.33 3.10
N GLY A 185 -3.95 9.75 3.52
CA GLY A 185 -5.03 8.86 3.95
C GLY A 185 -4.80 8.18 5.31
N ILE A 186 -3.91 8.72 6.14
CA ILE A 186 -3.71 8.26 7.52
C ILE A 186 -4.72 8.99 8.41
N SER A 187 -5.98 8.51 8.45
CA SER A 187 -6.91 8.88 9.51
C SER A 187 -6.44 8.25 10.82
N LYS A 188 -6.58 9.07 11.86
CA LYS A 188 -6.37 8.64 13.25
C LYS A 188 -7.19 7.41 13.60
#